data_34f1e73bf7f87393e92cd346ff0e0f28
#
_entry.id   34f1e73bf7f87393e92cd346ff0e0f28
#
_cell.length_a   1.000
_cell.length_b   1.000
_cell.length_c   1.000
_cell.angle_alpha   90.00
_cell.angle_beta   90.00
_cell.angle_gamma   90.00
#
_symmetry.space_group_name_H-M   'P 1'
#
loop_
_entity.id
_entity.type
_entity.pdbx_description
1 polymer ?
#
loop_
_entity_poly.entity_id
_entity_poly.type
_entity_poly.pdbx_seq_one_letter_code
_entity_poly.pdbx_strand_id
1 'polypeptide(L)'
;KADIADSAAVEQVFKDHPDIQATIHCAALIVVPESVTMPYEYYRHNVAKSVEFFNILQRIGHGRVVFSSSASLYDIVPGFMVTEEAPLHASSPYARTKLMMEMVLKDFCAAYKMKGIALRYFNPIGADPQMRSGIHVKNPTHVLGKLVDVAQGRLPVFEITGTKFPTRDGTGI
;
A
#
# COMPACT_ATOMS: atom_id res chain seq x y z
N LYS A 1 -14.35 9.82 10.55
CA LYS A 1 -13.33 10.04 9.51
C LYS A 1 -12.36 11.09 10.01
N ALA A 2 -11.06 10.78 10.10
CA ALA A 2 -10.01 11.68 10.59
C ALA A 2 -8.78 11.61 9.69
N ASP A 3 -7.91 12.63 9.77
CA ASP A 3 -6.58 12.58 9.18
C ASP A 3 -5.66 11.78 10.12
N ILE A 4 -4.81 10.93 9.57
CA ILE A 4 -3.88 10.12 10.37
C ILE A 4 -2.81 10.97 11.09
N ALA A 5 -2.56 12.18 10.63
CA ALA A 5 -1.66 13.15 11.28
C ALA A 5 -2.36 14.02 12.33
N ASP A 6 -3.67 13.90 12.49
CA ASP A 6 -4.41 14.58 13.56
C ASP A 6 -4.25 13.83 14.88
N SER A 7 -3.29 14.27 15.69
CA SER A 7 -2.96 13.63 16.96
C SER A 7 -4.17 13.51 17.89
N ALA A 8 -4.96 14.57 18.01
CA ALA A 8 -6.12 14.57 18.92
C ALA A 8 -7.19 13.56 18.45
N ALA A 9 -7.47 13.53 17.16
CA ALA A 9 -8.43 12.58 16.60
C ALA A 9 -7.97 11.13 16.73
N VAL A 10 -6.68 10.83 16.45
CA VAL A 10 -6.11 9.49 16.59
C VAL A 10 -6.13 9.05 18.07
N GLU A 11 -5.65 9.90 18.99
CA GLU A 11 -5.66 9.60 20.42
C GLU A 11 -7.07 9.34 20.95
N GLN A 12 -8.07 10.10 20.45
CA GLN A 12 -9.46 9.89 20.85
C GLN A 12 -10.00 8.52 20.43
N VAL A 13 -9.64 8.03 19.22
CA VAL A 13 -10.03 6.68 18.76
C VAL A 13 -9.53 5.61 19.74
N PHE A 14 -8.28 5.68 20.19
CA PHE A 14 -7.73 4.70 21.13
C PHE A 14 -8.30 4.83 22.54
N LYS A 15 -8.73 6.02 22.95
CA LYS A 15 -9.47 6.22 24.20
C LYS A 15 -10.88 5.64 24.14
N ASP A 16 -11.56 5.81 23.02
CA ASP A 16 -12.92 5.30 22.81
C ASP A 16 -12.94 3.77 22.61
N HIS A 17 -11.83 3.21 22.13
CA HIS A 17 -11.68 1.79 21.81
C HIS A 17 -10.41 1.19 22.46
N PRO A 18 -10.41 1.03 23.80
CA PRO A 18 -9.24 0.54 24.55
C PRO A 18 -8.89 -0.93 24.26
N ASP A 19 -9.74 -1.64 23.56
CA ASP A 19 -9.56 -3.03 23.12
C ASP A 19 -8.72 -3.17 21.83
N ILE A 20 -8.35 -2.07 21.17
CA ILE A 20 -7.48 -2.09 19.98
C ILE A 20 -6.11 -2.68 20.36
N GLN A 21 -5.74 -3.79 19.70
CA GLN A 21 -4.49 -4.49 19.96
C GLN A 21 -3.38 -4.18 18.95
N ALA A 22 -3.75 -3.77 17.75
CA ALA A 22 -2.81 -3.48 16.66
C ALA A 22 -3.42 -2.52 15.65
N THR A 23 -2.57 -1.88 14.87
CA THR A 23 -2.95 -0.99 13.78
C THR A 23 -2.54 -1.56 12.44
N ILE A 24 -3.46 -1.63 11.48
CA ILE A 24 -3.16 -1.93 10.08
C ILE A 24 -3.15 -0.60 9.33
N HIS A 25 -1.96 -0.15 8.92
CA HIS A 25 -1.79 1.13 8.24
C HIS A 25 -1.87 0.96 6.72
N CYS A 26 -3.07 1.22 6.16
CA CYS A 26 -3.34 1.17 4.72
C CYS A 26 -3.52 2.57 4.09
N ALA A 27 -3.55 3.63 4.90
CA ALA A 27 -3.82 4.99 4.42
C ALA A 27 -2.65 5.52 3.58
N ALA A 28 -2.85 5.63 2.26
CA ALA A 28 -1.85 6.12 1.32
C ALA A 28 -2.50 6.54 -0.01
N LEU A 29 -1.80 7.38 -0.78
CA LEU A 29 -2.01 7.53 -2.22
C LEU A 29 -1.30 6.37 -2.92
N ILE A 30 -1.97 5.71 -3.89
CA ILE A 30 -1.53 4.41 -4.42
C ILE A 30 -1.34 4.36 -5.94
N VAL A 31 -1.67 5.43 -6.67
CA VAL A 31 -1.65 5.44 -8.14
C VAL A 31 -0.24 5.76 -8.64
N VAL A 32 0.49 4.75 -9.13
CA VAL A 32 1.90 4.88 -9.53
C VAL A 32 2.13 5.97 -10.59
N PRO A 33 1.39 6.03 -11.72
CA PRO A 33 1.55 7.12 -12.69
C PRO A 33 1.31 8.51 -12.11
N GLU A 34 0.31 8.68 -11.25
CA GLU A 34 0.01 9.95 -10.59
C GLU A 34 1.16 10.40 -9.68
N SER A 35 1.86 9.46 -9.03
CA SER A 35 3.00 9.78 -8.19
C SER A 35 4.14 10.49 -8.96
N VAL A 36 4.26 10.23 -10.26
CA VAL A 36 5.28 10.86 -11.11
C VAL A 36 4.94 12.31 -11.41
N THR A 37 3.65 12.60 -11.59
CA THR A 37 3.17 13.97 -11.92
C THR A 37 2.91 14.82 -10.67
N MET A 38 2.62 14.18 -9.53
CA MET A 38 2.29 14.85 -8.26
C MET A 38 3.16 14.34 -7.09
N PRO A 39 4.49 14.32 -7.20
CA PRO A 39 5.36 13.70 -6.19
C PRO A 39 5.23 14.36 -4.81
N TYR A 40 5.01 15.68 -4.74
CA TYR A 40 4.82 16.40 -3.48
C TYR A 40 3.68 15.80 -2.65
N GLU A 41 2.52 15.54 -3.25
CA GLU A 41 1.36 14.98 -2.55
C GLU A 41 1.66 13.57 -2.03
N TYR A 42 2.38 12.76 -2.82
CA TYR A 42 2.79 11.42 -2.40
C TYR A 42 3.75 11.44 -1.21
N TYR A 43 4.78 12.28 -1.23
CA TYR A 43 5.68 12.40 -0.07
C TYR A 43 4.98 12.98 1.16
N ARG A 44 4.12 13.97 0.96
CA ARG A 44 3.34 14.56 2.06
C ARG A 44 2.41 13.55 2.71
N HIS A 45 1.60 12.84 1.90
CA HIS A 45 0.59 11.92 2.41
C HIS A 45 1.20 10.59 2.88
N ASN A 46 2.08 9.99 2.10
CA ASN A 46 2.58 8.66 2.38
C ASN A 46 3.77 8.63 3.34
N VAL A 47 4.55 9.71 3.40
CA VAL A 47 5.73 9.78 4.29
C VAL A 47 5.45 10.68 5.48
N ALA A 48 5.28 11.99 5.26
CA ALA A 48 5.21 12.95 6.37
C ALA A 48 4.08 12.62 7.35
N LYS A 49 2.86 12.37 6.85
CA LYS A 49 1.72 12.01 7.71
C LYS A 49 1.89 10.64 8.36
N SER A 50 2.51 9.67 7.69
CA SER A 50 2.72 8.34 8.26
C SER A 50 3.80 8.35 9.35
N VAL A 51 4.84 9.18 9.21
CA VAL A 51 5.83 9.40 10.28
C VAL A 51 5.15 9.97 11.52
N GLU A 52 4.32 11.00 11.35
CA GLU A 52 3.57 11.58 12.47
C GLU A 52 2.61 10.56 13.10
N PHE A 53 1.93 9.76 12.27
CA PHE A 53 1.07 8.68 12.76
C PHE A 53 1.82 7.66 13.62
N PHE A 54 2.99 7.21 13.18
CA PHE A 54 3.82 6.29 13.98
C PHE A 54 4.30 6.95 15.27
N ASN A 55 4.62 8.24 15.24
CA ASN A 55 4.98 9.01 16.42
C ASN A 55 3.81 9.08 17.43
N ILE A 56 2.58 9.30 16.95
CA ILE A 56 1.40 9.27 17.82
C ILE A 56 1.22 7.89 18.45
N LEU A 57 1.27 6.82 17.66
CA LEU A 57 1.08 5.44 18.13
C LEU A 57 2.11 5.07 19.22
N GLN A 58 3.39 5.42 19.03
CA GLN A 58 4.42 5.13 20.03
C GLN A 58 4.20 5.90 21.33
N ARG A 59 3.80 7.20 21.25
CA ARG A 59 3.52 8.04 22.43
C ARG A 59 2.38 7.51 23.29
N ILE A 60 1.34 6.97 22.67
CA ILE A 60 0.17 6.42 23.37
C ILE A 60 0.32 4.94 23.74
N GLY A 61 1.48 4.33 23.45
CA GLY A 61 1.77 2.95 23.81
C GLY A 61 1.14 1.87 22.90
N HIS A 62 0.61 2.25 21.73
CA HIS A 62 -0.02 1.34 20.76
C HIS A 62 0.93 0.98 19.60
N GLY A 63 2.11 0.48 19.94
CA GLY A 63 3.21 0.25 19.02
C GLY A 63 3.18 -1.05 18.19
N ARG A 64 2.03 -1.72 18.02
CA ARG A 64 1.92 -2.88 17.11
C ARG A 64 1.37 -2.43 15.77
N VAL A 65 2.19 -2.50 14.70
CA VAL A 65 1.84 -1.96 13.38
C VAL A 65 2.06 -2.99 12.29
N VAL A 66 1.03 -3.21 11.47
CA VAL A 66 1.13 -3.86 10.16
C VAL A 66 1.11 -2.75 9.11
N PHE A 67 2.21 -2.58 8.39
CA PHE A 67 2.33 -1.56 7.35
C PHE A 67 2.07 -2.15 5.97
N SER A 68 1.12 -1.56 5.24
CA SER A 68 0.84 -1.87 3.84
C SER A 68 1.95 -1.28 2.95
N SER A 69 2.98 -2.08 2.68
CA SER A 69 4.03 -1.78 1.72
C SER A 69 3.63 -2.23 0.31
N SER A 70 4.57 -2.46 -0.59
CA SER A 70 4.29 -2.78 -1.98
C SER A 70 5.40 -3.62 -2.61
N ALA A 71 5.03 -4.55 -3.48
CA ALA A 71 5.98 -5.28 -4.32
C ALA A 71 6.68 -4.39 -5.37
N SER A 72 6.16 -3.17 -5.62
CA SER A 72 6.85 -2.19 -6.49
C SER A 72 8.22 -1.71 -5.98
N LEU A 73 8.62 -2.17 -4.80
CA LEU A 73 9.96 -1.96 -4.25
C LEU A 73 11.01 -2.86 -4.87
N TYR A 74 10.63 -4.04 -5.36
CA TYR A 74 11.58 -5.01 -5.89
C TYR A 74 12.16 -4.57 -7.23
N ASP A 75 13.41 -4.92 -7.43
CA ASP A 75 14.04 -4.86 -8.74
C ASP A 75 13.60 -6.04 -9.62
N ILE A 76 13.83 -5.93 -10.91
CA ILE A 76 13.63 -7.04 -11.85
C ILE A 76 14.73 -8.07 -11.57
N VAL A 77 14.34 -9.29 -11.23
CA VAL A 77 15.27 -10.39 -10.96
C VAL A 77 15.11 -11.50 -11.99
N PRO A 78 16.17 -12.28 -12.27
CA PRO A 78 16.06 -13.43 -13.16
C PRO A 78 14.98 -14.42 -12.70
N GLY A 79 14.14 -14.87 -13.63
CA GLY A 79 13.05 -15.80 -13.34
C GLY A 79 11.81 -15.17 -12.70
N PHE A 80 11.80 -13.86 -12.49
CA PHE A 80 10.65 -13.11 -11.94
C PHE A 80 10.12 -13.61 -10.58
N MET A 81 10.94 -14.35 -9.84
CA MET A 81 10.61 -14.82 -8.50
C MET A 81 11.44 -14.07 -7.47
N VAL A 82 10.77 -13.39 -6.54
CA VAL A 82 11.41 -12.61 -5.48
C VAL A 82 11.17 -13.23 -4.10
N THR A 83 12.14 -13.07 -3.23
CA THR A 83 12.04 -13.30 -1.79
C THR A 83 12.12 -11.98 -1.06
N GLU A 84 11.96 -12.00 0.25
CA GLU A 84 12.04 -10.79 1.09
C GLU A 84 13.41 -10.12 1.02
N GLU A 85 14.48 -10.88 0.73
CA GLU A 85 15.87 -10.41 0.60
C GLU A 85 16.22 -9.99 -0.83
N ALA A 86 15.32 -10.12 -1.80
CA ALA A 86 15.58 -9.72 -3.18
C ALA A 86 15.95 -8.23 -3.25
N PRO A 87 16.80 -7.85 -4.22
CA PRO A 87 17.21 -6.45 -4.39
C PRO A 87 16.02 -5.50 -4.55
N LEU A 88 16.13 -4.32 -3.93
CA LEU A 88 15.11 -3.30 -4.01
C LEU A 88 15.55 -2.17 -4.95
N HIS A 89 14.66 -1.80 -5.86
CA HIS A 89 14.83 -0.68 -6.78
C HIS A 89 13.53 0.12 -6.91
N ALA A 90 13.33 1.07 -6.00
CA ALA A 90 12.13 1.92 -5.99
C ALA A 90 12.16 2.91 -7.17
N SER A 91 11.64 2.51 -8.33
CA SER A 91 11.71 3.26 -9.59
C SER A 91 10.74 4.44 -9.69
N SER A 92 9.71 4.50 -8.85
CA SER A 92 8.70 5.58 -8.85
C SER A 92 8.67 6.34 -7.53
N PRO A 93 8.13 7.59 -7.49
CA PRO A 93 7.89 8.30 -6.23
C PRO A 93 7.02 7.49 -5.26
N TYR A 94 5.96 6.84 -5.74
CA TYR A 94 5.16 5.94 -4.91
C TYR A 94 6.00 4.83 -4.28
N ALA A 95 6.79 4.09 -5.07
CA ALA A 95 7.66 3.04 -4.55
C ALA A 95 8.67 3.60 -3.53
N ARG A 96 9.28 4.75 -3.82
CA ARG A 96 10.18 5.41 -2.87
C ARG A 96 9.51 5.78 -1.56
N THR A 97 8.25 6.25 -1.57
CA THR A 97 7.52 6.53 -0.32
C THR A 97 7.30 5.26 0.50
N LYS A 98 7.01 4.12 -0.13
CA LYS A 98 6.85 2.84 0.58
C LYS A 98 8.18 2.36 1.17
N LEU A 99 9.26 2.44 0.41
CA LEU A 99 10.61 2.09 0.90
C LEU A 99 11.04 2.94 2.09
N MET A 100 10.86 4.26 2.00
CA MET A 100 11.14 5.18 3.11
C MET A 100 10.36 4.79 4.37
N MET A 101 9.09 4.43 4.23
CA MET A 101 8.28 4.05 5.37
C MET A 101 8.63 2.70 5.97
N GLU A 102 9.15 1.75 5.20
CA GLU A 102 9.75 0.53 5.75
C GLU A 102 10.97 0.85 6.62
N MET A 103 11.84 1.75 6.13
CA MET A 103 13.02 2.22 6.90
C MET A 103 12.59 2.93 8.18
N VAL A 104 11.66 3.87 8.09
CA VAL A 104 11.11 4.59 9.25
C VAL A 104 10.51 3.60 10.26
N LEU A 105 9.70 2.65 9.83
CA LEU A 105 9.10 1.65 10.72
C LEU A 105 10.18 0.83 11.44
N LYS A 106 11.23 0.42 10.74
CA LYS A 106 12.38 -0.29 11.32
C LYS A 106 13.07 0.54 12.40
N ASP A 107 13.31 1.83 12.13
CA ASP A 107 13.96 2.74 13.09
C ASP A 107 13.07 2.97 14.32
N PHE A 108 11.76 3.14 14.12
CA PHE A 108 10.80 3.26 15.23
C PHE A 108 10.72 1.98 16.07
N CYS A 109 10.77 0.80 15.45
CA CYS A 109 10.84 -0.48 16.16
C CYS A 109 12.11 -0.59 17.01
N ALA A 110 13.24 -0.13 16.49
CA ALA A 110 14.50 -0.14 17.21
C ALA A 110 14.53 0.87 18.38
N ALA A 111 14.03 2.08 18.15
CA ALA A 111 14.12 3.18 19.13
C ALA A 111 13.04 3.14 20.22
N TYR A 112 11.81 2.74 19.89
CA TYR A 112 10.63 2.95 20.74
C TYR A 112 9.92 1.67 21.17
N LYS A 113 10.57 0.51 21.06
CA LYS A 113 10.00 -0.80 21.41
C LYS A 113 8.70 -1.14 20.64
N MET A 114 8.49 -0.50 19.49
CA MET A 114 7.38 -0.85 18.60
C MET A 114 7.62 -2.23 17.97
N LYS A 115 6.53 -2.86 17.54
CA LYS A 115 6.56 -4.13 16.79
C LYS A 115 5.88 -3.89 15.45
N GLY A 116 6.67 -3.92 14.38
CA GLY A 116 6.19 -3.63 13.04
C GLY A 116 6.46 -4.79 12.09
N ILE A 117 5.55 -4.99 11.15
CA ILE A 117 5.74 -5.83 9.98
C ILE A 117 5.31 -5.05 8.74
N ALA A 118 6.11 -5.08 7.68
CA ALA A 118 5.78 -4.51 6.38
C ALA A 118 5.36 -5.63 5.42
N LEU A 119 4.16 -5.52 4.85
CA LEU A 119 3.64 -6.48 3.88
C LEU A 119 3.78 -5.90 2.47
N ARG A 120 4.65 -6.49 1.64
CA ARG A 120 4.88 -6.09 0.26
C ARG A 120 3.87 -6.78 -0.66
N TYR A 121 2.69 -6.18 -0.78
CA TYR A 121 1.63 -6.70 -1.63
C TYR A 121 2.01 -6.59 -3.11
N PHE A 122 1.70 -7.63 -3.87
CA PHE A 122 1.69 -7.61 -5.33
C PHE A 122 0.36 -7.02 -5.82
N ASN A 123 -0.57 -7.84 -6.29
CA ASN A 123 -1.88 -7.41 -6.78
C ASN A 123 -2.97 -8.11 -5.96
N PRO A 124 -3.34 -7.57 -4.79
CA PRO A 124 -4.40 -8.18 -3.98
C PRO A 124 -5.73 -8.15 -4.74
N ILE A 125 -6.38 -9.29 -4.80
CA ILE A 125 -7.68 -9.48 -5.42
C ILE A 125 -8.63 -10.17 -4.44
N GLY A 126 -9.92 -9.92 -4.60
CA GLY A 126 -10.96 -10.56 -3.82
C GLY A 126 -12.00 -9.60 -3.29
N ALA A 127 -13.01 -10.18 -2.70
CA ALA A 127 -14.06 -9.51 -1.96
C ALA A 127 -14.45 -10.36 -0.74
N ASP A 128 -15.08 -9.76 0.23
CA ASP A 128 -15.64 -10.50 1.35
C ASP A 128 -16.71 -11.49 0.85
N PRO A 129 -16.62 -12.79 1.20
CA PRO A 129 -17.62 -13.78 0.80
C PRO A 129 -19.05 -13.44 1.21
N GLN A 130 -19.20 -12.63 2.27
CA GLN A 130 -20.51 -12.16 2.74
C GLN A 130 -20.91 -10.81 2.11
N MET A 131 -20.21 -10.34 1.10
CA MET A 131 -20.49 -9.10 0.35
C MET A 131 -20.50 -7.83 1.21
N ARG A 132 -19.81 -7.81 2.37
CA ARG A 132 -19.73 -6.64 3.26
C ARG A 132 -18.71 -5.62 2.79
N SER A 133 -17.70 -6.06 2.03
CA SER A 133 -16.66 -5.21 1.46
C SER A 133 -16.17 -5.76 0.13
N GLY A 134 -15.58 -4.88 -0.68
CA GLY A 134 -15.04 -5.21 -1.99
C GLY A 134 -14.62 -3.93 -2.73
N ILE A 135 -14.41 -4.04 -4.03
CA ILE A 135 -14.09 -2.89 -4.87
C ILE A 135 -15.36 -2.08 -5.13
N HIS A 136 -15.41 -0.84 -4.62
CA HIS A 136 -16.55 0.09 -4.79
C HIS A 136 -16.32 1.16 -5.88
N VAL A 137 -15.26 1.02 -6.68
CA VAL A 137 -14.92 1.98 -7.73
C VAL A 137 -15.75 1.69 -8.96
N LYS A 138 -16.51 2.69 -9.46
CA LYS A 138 -17.36 2.55 -10.66
C LYS A 138 -16.56 2.19 -11.92
N ASN A 139 -15.34 2.73 -12.05
CA ASN A 139 -14.45 2.51 -13.20
C ASN A 139 -13.15 1.91 -12.67
N PRO A 140 -13.07 0.59 -12.44
CA PRO A 140 -11.87 -0.04 -11.94
C PRO A 140 -10.72 0.06 -12.96
N THR A 141 -9.54 0.40 -12.47
CA THR A 141 -8.32 0.47 -13.30
C THR A 141 -7.51 -0.82 -13.24
N HIS A 142 -7.76 -1.68 -12.24
CA HIS A 142 -7.09 -2.96 -12.09
C HIS A 142 -7.63 -4.02 -13.06
N VAL A 143 -6.76 -4.93 -13.47
CA VAL A 143 -7.03 -6.01 -14.44
C VAL A 143 -8.32 -6.77 -14.12
N LEU A 144 -8.45 -7.30 -12.89
CA LEU A 144 -9.63 -8.09 -12.52
C LEU A 144 -10.93 -7.29 -12.63
N GLY A 145 -10.94 -6.04 -12.18
CA GLY A 145 -12.12 -5.18 -12.29
C GLY A 145 -12.53 -4.94 -13.75
N LYS A 146 -11.56 -4.67 -14.62
CA LYS A 146 -11.80 -4.51 -16.07
C LYS A 146 -12.30 -5.81 -16.72
N LEU A 147 -11.73 -6.96 -16.36
CA LEU A 147 -12.20 -8.25 -16.86
C LEU A 147 -13.64 -8.56 -16.43
N VAL A 148 -14.00 -8.23 -15.18
CA VAL A 148 -15.39 -8.34 -14.70
C VAL A 148 -16.31 -7.41 -15.49
N ASP A 149 -15.88 -6.19 -15.78
CA ASP A 149 -16.68 -5.25 -16.58
C ASP A 149 -16.92 -5.75 -18.02
N VAL A 150 -15.91 -6.38 -18.64
CA VAL A 150 -16.08 -7.03 -19.96
C VAL A 150 -17.02 -8.23 -19.84
N ALA A 151 -16.81 -9.11 -18.86
CA ALA A 151 -17.64 -10.29 -18.65
C ALA A 151 -19.14 -9.95 -18.40
N GLN A 152 -19.39 -8.79 -17.81
CA GLN A 152 -20.74 -8.28 -17.56
C GLN A 152 -21.29 -7.36 -18.67
N GLY A 153 -20.57 -7.21 -19.77
CA GLY A 153 -20.98 -6.38 -20.91
C GLY A 153 -20.92 -4.87 -20.65
N ARG A 154 -20.27 -4.41 -19.57
CA ARG A 154 -20.07 -2.99 -19.28
C ARG A 154 -18.95 -2.36 -20.11
N LEU A 155 -17.98 -3.17 -20.51
CA LEU A 155 -16.94 -2.80 -21.48
C LEU A 155 -16.99 -3.74 -22.68
N PRO A 156 -16.76 -3.23 -23.90
CA PRO A 156 -16.83 -4.07 -25.11
C PRO A 156 -15.64 -5.02 -25.26
N VAL A 157 -14.46 -4.61 -24.80
CA VAL A 157 -13.22 -5.37 -24.92
C VAL A 157 -12.30 -5.13 -23.73
N PHE A 158 -11.40 -6.07 -23.48
CA PHE A 158 -10.28 -5.91 -22.57
C PHE A 158 -9.02 -5.57 -23.39
N GLU A 159 -8.41 -4.42 -23.11
CA GLU A 159 -7.17 -4.00 -23.78
C GLU A 159 -5.94 -4.51 -23.02
N ILE A 160 -5.09 -5.27 -23.70
CA ILE A 160 -3.81 -5.71 -23.17
C ILE A 160 -2.80 -4.57 -23.38
N THR A 161 -2.28 -4.02 -22.30
CA THR A 161 -1.43 -2.80 -22.28
C THR A 161 0.03 -3.04 -22.69
N GLY A 162 0.36 -4.17 -23.30
CA GLY A 162 1.70 -4.49 -23.83
C GLY A 162 1.83 -5.98 -24.08
N THR A 163 2.54 -6.31 -25.18
CA THR A 163 2.77 -7.70 -25.61
C THR A 163 4.23 -7.94 -25.99
N LYS A 164 5.14 -7.05 -25.57
CA LYS A 164 6.58 -7.10 -25.90
C LYS A 164 7.47 -7.13 -24.66
N PHE A 165 6.92 -7.49 -23.51
CA PHE A 165 7.70 -7.66 -22.29
C PHE A 165 8.52 -8.98 -22.35
N PRO A 166 9.67 -9.06 -21.68
CA PRO A 166 10.49 -10.28 -21.63
C PRO A 166 9.89 -11.34 -20.68
N THR A 167 8.62 -11.67 -20.90
CA THR A 167 7.84 -12.66 -20.15
C THR A 167 7.41 -13.79 -21.08
N ARG A 168 6.96 -14.92 -20.54
CA ARG A 168 6.59 -16.09 -21.33
C ARG A 168 5.51 -15.80 -22.39
N ASP A 169 4.57 -14.94 -22.09
CA ASP A 169 3.45 -14.55 -22.97
C ASP A 169 3.59 -13.12 -23.53
N GLY A 170 4.68 -12.44 -23.23
CA GLY A 170 4.96 -11.09 -23.68
C GLY A 170 4.18 -10.00 -22.94
N THR A 171 3.32 -10.35 -21.97
CA THR A 171 2.56 -9.36 -21.20
C THR A 171 3.35 -8.85 -19.99
N GLY A 172 2.96 -7.71 -19.44
CA GLY A 172 3.53 -7.19 -18.19
C GLY A 172 3.07 -8.00 -16.98
N ILE A 173 3.92 -7.99 -15.95
CA ILE A 173 3.67 -8.65 -14.67
C ILE A 173 3.03 -7.64 -13.72
#